data_0cc7d3890d0bab7f013ae008a6570f67
#
_entry.id   0cc7d3890d0bab7f013ae008a6570f67
#
_cell.length_a   1.000
_cell.length_b   1.000
_cell.length_c   1.000
_cell.angle_alpha   90.00
_cell.angle_beta   90.00
_cell.angle_gamma   90.00
#
_symmetry.space_group_name_H-M   'P 1'
#
loop_
_entity.id
_entity.type
_entity.pdbx_description
1 polymer ?
#
loop_
_entity_poly.entity_id
_entity_poly.type
_entity_poly.pdbx_seq_one_letter_code
_entity_poly.pdbx_strand_id
1 'polypeptide(L)'
;MSDVKFRSIVATFPCQVQWGDCDPAGIIFYPTYFRWMDAACWAFLAAVGYDAKRMRAEHFAMPLVSADCQFLYPAQQGDRCVVRSRIARFGGKSFVVSHEVVREDGMALAKGSETRVWGKFDQGPGSRLRGQTIPAELKALFRAA
;
A
#
# COMPACT_ATOMS: atom_id res chain seq x y z
N MET A 1 -18.06 -17.63 19.70
CA MET A 1 -18.01 -16.62 18.62
C MET A 1 -17.05 -17.10 17.56
N SER A 2 -17.56 -17.34 16.37
CA SER A 2 -16.66 -17.63 15.25
C SER A 2 -15.92 -16.34 14.88
N ASP A 3 -14.60 -16.35 15.01
CA ASP A 3 -13.75 -15.32 14.41
C ASP A 3 -13.99 -15.34 12.90
N VAL A 4 -14.85 -14.45 12.44
CA VAL A 4 -15.00 -14.24 11.01
C VAL A 4 -13.68 -13.63 10.55
N LYS A 5 -12.82 -14.46 10.01
CA LYS A 5 -11.52 -14.04 9.49
C LYS A 5 -11.76 -12.89 8.50
N PHE A 6 -11.20 -11.73 8.78
CA PHE A 6 -11.31 -10.59 7.89
C PHE A 6 -10.72 -10.97 6.53
N ARG A 7 -11.51 -10.81 5.48
CA ARG A 7 -11.08 -11.08 4.11
C ARG A 7 -11.15 -9.78 3.32
N SER A 8 -10.01 -9.31 2.90
CA SER A 8 -9.90 -8.06 2.15
C SER A 8 -10.15 -8.28 0.66
N ILE A 9 -10.75 -7.29 0.03
CA ILE A 9 -10.66 -7.15 -1.42
C ILE A 9 -9.19 -7.02 -1.81
N VAL A 10 -8.89 -7.40 -3.06
CA VAL A 10 -7.55 -7.23 -3.65
C VAL A 10 -7.61 -6.11 -4.67
N ALA A 11 -6.75 -5.12 -4.54
CA ALA A 11 -6.57 -4.07 -5.52
C ALA A 11 -5.30 -4.32 -6.34
N THR A 12 -5.31 -3.89 -7.58
CA THR A 12 -4.14 -3.99 -8.47
C THR A 12 -3.71 -2.60 -8.90
N PHE A 13 -2.41 -2.36 -8.86
CA PHE A 13 -1.79 -1.11 -9.31
C PHE A 13 -0.77 -1.45 -10.39
N PRO A 14 -1.01 -1.05 -11.66
CA PRO A 14 -0.08 -1.34 -12.74
C PRO A 14 1.15 -0.45 -12.67
N CYS A 15 2.30 -1.00 -13.00
CA CYS A 15 3.56 -0.27 -13.13
C CYS A 15 4.42 -0.88 -14.23
N GLN A 16 5.24 -0.04 -14.83
CA GLN A 16 6.22 -0.46 -15.83
C GLN A 16 7.59 -0.03 -15.35
N VAL A 17 8.57 -0.92 -15.45
CA VAL A 17 9.96 -0.61 -15.06
C VAL A 17 10.53 0.42 -16.02
N GLN A 18 10.83 1.61 -15.48
CA GLN A 18 11.45 2.70 -16.21
C GLN A 18 12.98 2.63 -16.03
N TRP A 19 13.70 3.32 -16.91
CA TRP A 19 15.14 3.42 -16.78
C TRP A 19 15.57 3.93 -15.39
N GLY A 20 14.90 4.95 -14.87
CA GLY A 20 15.18 5.54 -13.56
C GLY A 20 14.81 4.64 -12.37
N ASP A 21 14.14 3.52 -12.60
CA ASP A 21 13.80 2.55 -11.55
C ASP A 21 14.91 1.53 -11.32
N CYS A 22 15.95 1.54 -12.17
CA CYS A 22 17.02 0.54 -12.20
C CYS A 22 18.32 1.07 -11.61
N ASP A 23 19.17 0.16 -11.17
CA ASP A 23 20.53 0.42 -10.73
C ASP A 23 21.55 0.11 -11.87
N PRO A 24 22.87 0.32 -11.64
CA PRO A 24 23.88 0.04 -12.65
C PRO A 24 23.94 -1.43 -13.11
N ALA A 25 23.35 -2.36 -12.37
CA ALA A 25 23.26 -3.77 -12.80
C ALA A 25 22.16 -3.99 -13.86
N GLY A 26 21.34 -2.96 -14.14
CA GLY A 26 20.26 -3.04 -15.12
C GLY A 26 18.98 -3.70 -14.61
N ILE A 27 18.89 -3.93 -13.33
CA ILE A 27 17.69 -4.47 -12.67
C ILE A 27 17.09 -3.43 -11.73
N ILE A 28 15.87 -3.68 -11.25
CA ILE A 28 15.19 -2.75 -10.34
C ILE A 28 16.05 -2.47 -9.12
N PHE A 29 16.25 -1.17 -8.86
CA PHE A 29 16.86 -0.65 -7.65
C PHE A 29 15.87 -0.86 -6.48
N TYR A 30 16.32 -1.51 -5.40
CA TYR A 30 15.39 -2.01 -4.36
C TYR A 30 14.44 -0.97 -3.76
N PRO A 31 14.79 0.32 -3.57
CA PRO A 31 13.84 1.32 -3.07
C PRO A 31 12.65 1.56 -4.00
N THR A 32 12.76 1.24 -5.28
CA THR A 32 11.67 1.33 -6.25
C THR A 32 10.47 0.49 -5.82
N TYR A 33 10.69 -0.70 -5.25
CA TYR A 33 9.61 -1.56 -4.76
C TYR A 33 8.83 -0.88 -3.64
N PHE A 34 9.51 -0.19 -2.72
CA PHE A 34 8.85 0.56 -1.64
C PHE A 34 8.04 1.73 -2.18
N ARG A 35 8.55 2.44 -3.17
CA ARG A 35 7.81 3.51 -3.85
C ARG A 35 6.55 2.99 -4.54
N TRP A 36 6.63 1.84 -5.19
CA TRP A 36 5.47 1.21 -5.82
C TRP A 36 4.45 0.73 -4.79
N MET A 37 4.90 0.17 -3.68
CA MET A 37 4.00 -0.25 -2.60
C MET A 37 3.28 0.95 -1.98
N ASP A 38 3.98 2.06 -1.77
CA ASP A 38 3.38 3.30 -1.29
C ASP A 38 2.31 3.81 -2.27
N ALA A 39 2.65 3.91 -3.55
CA ALA A 39 1.71 4.35 -4.58
C ALA A 39 0.50 3.40 -4.67
N ALA A 40 0.72 2.09 -4.58
CA ALA A 40 -0.35 1.10 -4.58
C ALA A 40 -1.27 1.24 -3.37
N CYS A 41 -0.73 1.53 -2.20
CA CYS A 41 -1.52 1.78 -0.99
C CYS A 41 -2.43 3.00 -1.16
N TRP A 42 -1.89 4.11 -1.67
CA TRP A 42 -2.67 5.31 -1.94
C TRP A 42 -3.75 5.07 -3.00
N ALA A 43 -3.43 4.34 -4.06
CA ALA A 43 -4.40 3.95 -5.08
C ALA A 43 -5.50 3.05 -4.49
N PHE A 44 -5.15 2.17 -3.56
CA PHE A 44 -6.11 1.30 -2.87
C PHE A 44 -7.11 2.12 -2.04
N LEU A 45 -6.62 3.10 -1.28
CA LEU A 45 -7.50 4.01 -0.54
C LEU A 45 -8.38 4.82 -1.48
N ALA A 46 -7.82 5.32 -2.58
CA ALA A 46 -8.58 6.07 -3.59
C ALA A 46 -9.71 5.21 -4.18
N ALA A 47 -9.45 3.93 -4.42
CA ALA A 47 -10.45 3.00 -4.96
C ALA A 47 -11.66 2.79 -4.03
N VAL A 48 -11.48 2.98 -2.73
CA VAL A 48 -12.57 2.90 -1.73
C VAL A 48 -13.10 4.28 -1.32
N GLY A 49 -12.72 5.34 -2.05
CA GLY A 49 -13.27 6.69 -1.86
C GLY A 49 -12.40 7.65 -1.04
N TYR A 50 -11.22 7.23 -0.60
CA TYR A 50 -10.30 8.06 0.18
C TYR A 50 -9.07 8.44 -0.66
N ASP A 51 -9.27 9.24 -1.71
CA ASP A 51 -8.18 9.73 -2.53
C ASP A 51 -7.34 10.79 -1.80
N ALA A 52 -6.18 11.14 -2.37
CA ALA A 52 -5.26 12.10 -1.77
C ALA A 52 -5.89 13.49 -1.56
N LYS A 53 -6.78 13.92 -2.47
CA LYS A 53 -7.47 15.20 -2.36
C LYS A 53 -8.40 15.21 -1.14
N ARG A 54 -9.20 14.16 -0.96
CA ARG A 54 -10.07 14.01 0.20
C ARG A 54 -9.27 13.90 1.48
N MET A 55 -8.21 13.10 1.48
CA MET A 55 -7.33 12.93 2.65
C MET A 55 -6.79 14.28 3.12
N ARG A 56 -6.29 15.10 2.19
CA ARG A 56 -5.80 16.45 2.53
C ARG A 56 -6.91 17.36 3.03
N ALA A 57 -8.08 17.35 2.39
CA ALA A 57 -9.21 18.21 2.78
C ALA A 57 -9.72 17.88 4.19
N GLU A 58 -9.72 16.61 4.56
CA GLU A 58 -10.19 16.15 5.87
C GLU A 58 -9.04 15.98 6.88
N HIS A 59 -7.83 16.40 6.53
CA HIS A 59 -6.61 16.34 7.35
C HIS A 59 -6.18 14.94 7.77
N PHE A 60 -6.59 13.92 7.03
CA PHE A 60 -6.17 12.54 7.28
C PHE A 60 -4.78 12.26 6.69
N ALA A 61 -4.07 11.38 7.36
CA ALA A 61 -2.80 10.83 6.91
C ALA A 61 -2.68 9.38 7.36
N MET A 62 -1.80 8.64 6.71
CA MET A 62 -1.52 7.27 7.10
C MET A 62 -0.01 7.06 7.18
N PRO A 63 0.61 7.63 8.23
CA PRO A 63 2.05 7.53 8.40
C PRO A 63 2.49 6.08 8.48
N LEU A 64 3.62 5.81 7.86
CA LEU A 64 4.25 4.50 7.84
C LEU A 64 5.00 4.27 9.15
N VAL A 65 4.72 3.15 9.80
CA VAL A 65 5.41 2.73 11.03
C VAL A 65 6.53 1.76 10.71
N SER A 66 6.27 0.82 9.83
CA SER A 66 7.27 -0.13 9.37
C SER A 66 6.95 -0.62 7.97
N ALA A 67 7.98 -1.01 7.23
CA ALA A 67 7.85 -1.62 5.92
C ALA A 67 8.92 -2.69 5.76
N ASP A 68 8.57 -3.78 5.11
CA ASP A 68 9.51 -4.82 4.74
C ASP A 68 9.24 -5.29 3.31
N CYS A 69 10.25 -5.88 2.71
CA CYS A 69 10.14 -6.43 1.37
C CYS A 69 11.13 -7.59 1.20
N GLN A 70 10.65 -8.69 0.66
CA GLN A 70 11.46 -9.79 0.21
C GLN A 70 11.59 -9.72 -1.31
N PHE A 71 12.81 -9.76 -1.82
CA PHE A 71 13.13 -9.65 -3.23
C PHE A 71 13.36 -11.06 -3.77
N LEU A 72 12.48 -11.52 -4.66
CA LEU A 72 12.40 -12.91 -5.08
C LEU A 72 13.01 -13.14 -6.45
N TYR A 73 12.80 -12.21 -7.39
CA TYR A 73 13.27 -12.31 -8.76
C TYR A 73 13.49 -10.91 -9.34
N PRO A 74 14.60 -10.68 -10.07
CA PRO A 74 14.87 -9.37 -10.66
C PRO A 74 13.95 -9.09 -11.85
N ALA A 75 13.71 -7.81 -12.10
CA ALA A 75 13.11 -7.32 -13.33
C ALA A 75 13.95 -6.19 -13.90
N GLN A 76 13.80 -5.95 -15.19
CA GLN A 76 14.61 -4.99 -15.94
C GLN A 76 13.73 -3.97 -16.64
N GLN A 77 14.35 -2.91 -17.13
CA GLN A 77 13.65 -1.86 -17.85
C GLN A 77 12.75 -2.43 -18.95
N GLY A 78 11.53 -1.90 -19.01
CA GLY A 78 10.51 -2.30 -19.98
C GLY A 78 9.58 -3.39 -19.48
N ASP A 79 9.93 -4.12 -18.44
CA ASP A 79 9.05 -5.15 -17.86
C ASP A 79 7.78 -4.48 -17.30
N ARG A 80 6.65 -5.11 -17.54
CA ARG A 80 5.36 -4.69 -17.00
C ARG A 80 5.01 -5.52 -15.78
N CYS A 81 4.55 -4.83 -14.75
CA CYS A 81 4.26 -5.42 -13.46
C CYS A 81 2.93 -4.91 -12.92
N VAL A 82 2.40 -5.60 -11.94
CA VAL A 82 1.30 -5.11 -11.10
C VAL A 82 1.68 -5.29 -9.64
N VAL A 83 1.27 -4.34 -8.81
CA VAL A 83 1.29 -4.51 -7.36
C VAL A 83 -0.11 -4.92 -6.94
N ARG A 84 -0.22 -6.09 -6.30
CA ARG A 84 -1.47 -6.61 -5.76
C ARG A 84 -1.48 -6.34 -4.27
N SER A 85 -2.47 -5.60 -3.81
CA SER A 85 -2.55 -5.13 -2.43
C SER A 85 -3.82 -5.59 -1.76
N ARG A 86 -3.71 -5.92 -0.49
CA ARG A 86 -4.85 -6.27 0.37
C ARG A 86 -4.56 -5.82 1.79
N ILE A 87 -5.62 -5.61 2.56
CA ILE A 87 -5.47 -5.41 4.00
C ILE A 87 -5.28 -6.79 4.65
N ALA A 88 -4.12 -7.01 5.23
CA ALA A 88 -3.83 -8.24 5.94
C ALA A 88 -4.48 -8.24 7.34
N ARG A 89 -4.53 -7.07 7.99
CA ARG A 89 -5.07 -6.93 9.33
C ARG A 89 -5.46 -5.48 9.61
N PHE A 90 -6.56 -5.29 10.34
CA PHE A 90 -6.90 -4.05 11.01
C PHE A 90 -6.66 -4.15 12.51
N GLY A 91 -5.93 -3.19 13.09
CA GLY A 91 -5.93 -2.92 14.52
C GLY A 91 -6.93 -1.83 14.87
N GLY A 92 -6.82 -1.26 16.07
CA GLY A 92 -7.67 -0.15 16.49
C GLY A 92 -7.38 1.15 15.72
N LYS A 93 -6.11 1.50 15.64
CA LYS A 93 -5.61 2.72 14.98
C LYS A 93 -4.63 2.43 13.85
N SER A 94 -4.22 1.19 13.68
CA SER A 94 -3.24 0.76 12.69
C SER A 94 -3.81 -0.31 11.78
N PHE A 95 -3.17 -0.47 10.62
CA PHE A 95 -3.51 -1.52 9.67
C PHE A 95 -2.26 -1.99 8.94
N VAL A 96 -2.31 -3.23 8.49
CA VAL A 96 -1.23 -3.84 7.74
C VAL A 96 -1.70 -4.09 6.30
N VAL A 97 -0.96 -3.55 5.34
CA VAL A 97 -1.18 -3.78 3.91
C VAL A 97 -0.16 -4.80 3.43
N SER A 98 -0.63 -5.87 2.81
CA SER A 98 0.21 -6.88 2.18
C SER A 98 0.27 -6.62 0.68
N HIS A 99 1.48 -6.61 0.13
CA HIS A 99 1.75 -6.37 -1.28
C HIS A 99 2.48 -7.53 -1.93
N GLU A 100 2.13 -7.80 -3.16
CA GLU A 100 2.87 -8.71 -4.03
C GLU A 100 3.11 -8.01 -5.37
N VAL A 101 4.37 -7.92 -5.78
CA VAL A 101 4.74 -7.38 -7.08
C VAL A 101 4.90 -8.54 -8.05
N VAL A 102 4.08 -8.57 -9.09
CA VAL A 102 4.03 -9.66 -10.05
C VAL A 102 4.29 -9.12 -11.45
N ARG A 103 5.23 -9.75 -12.15
CA ARG A 103 5.52 -9.43 -13.55
C ARG A 103 4.39 -9.97 -14.46
N GLU A 104 4.26 -9.41 -15.65
CA GLU A 104 3.21 -9.74 -16.62
C GLU A 104 3.13 -11.24 -16.95
N ASP A 105 4.26 -11.96 -16.90
CA ASP A 105 4.31 -13.40 -17.12
C ASP A 105 3.92 -14.25 -15.92
N GLY A 106 3.51 -13.62 -14.81
CA GLY A 106 3.11 -14.29 -13.58
C GLY A 106 4.22 -14.51 -12.56
N MET A 107 5.46 -14.11 -12.89
CA MET A 107 6.58 -14.25 -11.98
C MET A 107 6.45 -13.30 -10.80
N ALA A 108 6.46 -13.81 -9.57
CA ALA A 108 6.51 -13.01 -8.36
C ALA A 108 7.90 -12.39 -8.21
N LEU A 109 7.97 -11.07 -8.23
CA LEU A 109 9.22 -10.31 -8.13
C LEU A 109 9.56 -9.97 -6.69
N ALA A 110 8.57 -9.61 -5.89
CA ALA A 110 8.75 -9.19 -4.52
C ALA A 110 7.46 -9.38 -3.72
N LYS A 111 7.61 -9.56 -2.42
CA LYS A 111 6.51 -9.59 -1.46
C LYS A 111 6.87 -8.69 -0.29
N GLY A 112 5.97 -7.83 0.09
CA GLY A 112 6.22 -6.89 1.17
C GLY A 112 4.98 -6.59 1.99
N SER A 113 5.19 -5.90 3.09
CA SER A 113 4.12 -5.40 3.93
C SER A 113 4.44 -4.02 4.46
N GLU A 114 3.39 -3.27 4.74
CA GLU A 114 3.46 -1.96 5.35
C GLU A 114 2.54 -1.94 6.56
N THR A 115 3.04 -1.44 7.69
CA THR A 115 2.21 -1.13 8.85
C THR A 115 2.03 0.38 8.90
N ARG A 116 0.78 0.81 8.85
CA ARG A 116 0.42 2.23 8.84
C ARG A 116 -0.53 2.55 9.99
N VAL A 117 -0.48 3.78 10.44
CA VAL A 117 -1.44 4.33 11.42
C VAL A 117 -2.45 5.17 10.65
N TRP A 118 -3.73 5.04 11.02
CA TRP A 118 -4.76 5.97 10.58
C TRP A 118 -4.64 7.22 11.43
N GLY A 119 -4.23 8.33 10.84
CA GLY A 119 -3.91 9.54 11.56
C GLY A 119 -4.69 10.76 11.09
N LYS A 120 -4.72 11.77 11.92
CA LYS A 120 -5.32 13.06 11.60
C LYS A 120 -4.43 14.19 12.10
N PHE A 121 -4.18 15.16 11.25
CA PHE A 121 -3.55 16.42 11.65
C PHE A 121 -4.57 17.32 12.36
N ASP A 122 -4.12 18.00 13.40
CA ASP A 122 -4.99 18.94 14.13
C ASP A 122 -5.47 20.07 13.21
N GLN A 123 -4.58 20.60 12.34
CA GLN A 123 -4.87 21.74 11.45
C GLN A 123 -4.30 21.59 10.03
N GLY A 124 -3.88 20.39 9.66
CA GLY A 124 -3.25 20.11 8.36
C GLY A 124 -1.73 19.91 8.46
N PRO A 125 -1.03 19.79 7.32
CA PRO A 125 0.41 19.51 7.28
C PRO A 125 1.22 20.50 8.14
N GLY A 126 2.16 19.96 8.93
CA GLY A 126 2.98 20.76 9.84
C GLY A 126 2.42 20.92 11.25
N SER A 127 1.12 20.62 11.47
CA SER A 127 0.53 20.55 12.79
C SER A 127 0.73 19.15 13.39
N ARG A 128 0.27 18.96 14.63
CA ARG A 128 0.39 17.67 15.31
C ARG A 128 -0.43 16.60 14.62
N LEU A 129 0.21 15.45 14.34
CA LEU A 129 -0.43 14.26 13.79
C LEU A 129 -0.77 13.30 14.93
N ARG A 130 -2.04 12.91 15.01
CA ARG A 130 -2.54 11.99 16.04
C ARG A 130 -3.13 10.73 15.41
N GLY A 131 -2.85 9.57 16.01
CA GLY A 131 -3.53 8.34 15.64
C GLY A 131 -5.01 8.40 16.00
N GLN A 132 -5.85 7.92 15.09
CA GLN A 132 -7.29 7.89 15.24
C GLN A 132 -7.79 6.45 15.17
N THR A 133 -8.87 6.17 15.90
CA THR A 133 -9.58 4.91 15.72
C THR A 133 -10.08 4.80 14.27
N ILE A 134 -9.79 3.69 13.64
CA ILE A 134 -10.22 3.45 12.26
C ILE A 134 -11.74 3.28 12.26
N PRO A 135 -12.50 4.09 11.50
CA PRO A 135 -13.95 3.97 11.46
C PRO A 135 -14.41 2.60 10.96
N ALA A 136 -15.48 2.08 11.54
CA ALA A 136 -16.04 0.79 11.11
C ALA A 136 -16.49 0.81 9.65
N GLU A 137 -17.03 1.93 9.18
CA GLU A 137 -17.42 2.12 7.78
C GLU A 137 -16.21 2.08 6.83
N LEU A 138 -15.07 2.59 7.25
CA LEU A 138 -13.85 2.49 6.44
C LEU A 138 -13.37 1.04 6.35
N LYS A 139 -13.34 0.33 7.48
CA LYS A 139 -12.98 -1.10 7.49
C LYS A 139 -13.89 -1.92 6.57
N ALA A 140 -15.18 -1.61 6.57
CA ALA A 140 -16.17 -2.31 5.75
C ALA A 140 -15.90 -2.17 4.23
N LEU A 141 -15.35 -1.03 3.80
CA LEU A 141 -15.02 -0.77 2.39
C LEU A 141 -13.95 -1.72 1.85
N PHE A 142 -13.08 -2.22 2.70
CA PHE A 142 -12.02 -3.16 2.31
C PHE A 142 -12.43 -4.63 2.39
N ARG A 143 -13.62 -4.92 2.88
CA ARG A 143 -14.08 -6.29 3.06
C ARG A 143 -14.53 -6.90 1.74
N ALA A 144 -14.00 -8.10 1.43
CA ALA A 144 -14.47 -8.90 0.31
C ALA A 144 -15.86 -9.48 0.60
N ALA A 145 -16.64 -9.66 -0.46
CA ALA A 145 -17.94 -10.29 -0.40
C ALA A 145 -17.81 -11.80 -0.07
#